data_20f9ce3d4b276d0fbb557e36ddaea1de
#
_entry.id   20f9ce3d4b276d0fbb557e36ddaea1de
#
_cell.length_a   1.000
_cell.length_b   1.000
_cell.length_c   1.000
_cell.angle_alpha   90.00
_cell.angle_beta   90.00
_cell.angle_gamma   90.00
#
_symmetry.space_group_name_H-M   'P 1'
#
loop_
_entity.id
_entity.type
_entity.pdbx_description
1 polymer ?
#
loop_
_entity_poly.entity_id
_entity_poly.type
_entity_poly.pdbx_seq_one_letter_code
_entity_poly.pdbx_strand_id
1 'polypeptide(L)'
;MKRFLAAFLAAMTLLSLTACGGQSETPPPPTEEKTETAGTPAPQEPQTPPEPTPEELAAREIEDLLSSLTLEEKVGQLFFVRVPAAEAVSDVSTYHLGGYILFGRDMKDAAGTWLTAEQLSANISGWQDAAAADTGIPMLIGVDEEGGTVVRVSANPNLW
;
A
#
# COMPACT_ATOMS: atom_id res chain seq x y z
N MET A 1 -10.47 -32.13 22.87
CA MET A 1 -10.53 -30.66 22.87
C MET A 1 -11.64 -30.06 21.98
N LYS A 2 -12.74 -30.76 21.72
CA LYS A 2 -13.85 -30.27 20.85
C LYS A 2 -15.17 -30.00 21.59
N ARG A 3 -15.17 -30.04 22.92
CA ARG A 3 -16.40 -29.90 23.75
C ARG A 3 -16.51 -28.60 24.53
N PHE A 4 -15.48 -27.73 24.53
CA PHE A 4 -15.48 -26.45 25.25
C PHE A 4 -15.84 -25.24 24.40
N LEU A 5 -15.97 -25.38 23.08
CA LEU A 5 -16.27 -24.24 22.19
C LEU A 5 -17.80 -24.01 22.00
N ALA A 6 -18.64 -24.97 22.38
CA ALA A 6 -20.09 -24.88 22.20
C ALA A 6 -20.80 -24.18 23.40
N ALA A 7 -20.14 -24.02 24.54
CA ALA A 7 -20.74 -23.42 25.75
C ALA A 7 -20.63 -21.90 25.82
N PHE A 8 -19.77 -21.27 25.01
CA PHE A 8 -19.53 -19.82 25.07
C PHE A 8 -20.43 -18.99 24.13
N LEU A 9 -21.10 -19.62 23.18
CA LEU A 9 -22.00 -18.93 22.22
C LEU A 9 -23.45 -18.82 22.70
N ALA A 10 -23.86 -19.50 23.77
CA ALA A 10 -25.23 -19.52 24.27
C ALA A 10 -25.52 -18.50 25.38
N ALA A 11 -24.52 -17.77 25.87
CA ALA A 11 -24.65 -16.83 26.97
C ALA A 11 -24.82 -15.36 26.58
N MET A 12 -24.81 -15.03 25.29
CA MET A 12 -24.78 -13.64 24.81
C MET A 12 -26.08 -13.18 24.11
N THR A 13 -27.17 -13.98 24.11
CA THR A 13 -28.42 -13.65 23.42
C THR A 13 -29.64 -13.36 24.34
N LEU A 14 -29.40 -13.07 25.62
CA LEU A 14 -30.50 -12.90 26.59
C LEU A 14 -30.46 -11.56 27.35
N LEU A 15 -29.98 -10.47 26.77
CA LEU A 15 -29.99 -9.16 27.43
C LEU A 15 -30.33 -8.01 26.48
N SER A 16 -31.56 -8.04 25.90
CA SER A 16 -32.11 -6.83 25.24
C SER A 16 -33.62 -6.93 25.03
N LEU A 17 -34.34 -6.88 26.14
CA LEU A 17 -35.82 -6.66 26.12
C LEU A 17 -36.24 -6.14 27.49
N THR A 18 -36.13 -4.80 27.71
CA THR A 18 -36.98 -4.05 28.64
C THR A 18 -36.63 -2.56 28.54
N ALA A 19 -37.48 -1.79 27.92
CA ALA A 19 -37.91 -0.45 28.37
C ALA A 19 -38.74 0.24 27.25
N CYS A 20 -40.01 -0.09 27.20
CA CYS A 20 -41.02 0.82 26.68
C CYS A 20 -41.85 1.28 27.88
N GLY A 21 -41.52 2.45 28.43
CA GLY A 21 -42.31 3.15 29.43
C GLY A 21 -42.77 4.47 28.82
N GLY A 22 -44.07 4.52 28.44
CA GLY A 22 -44.70 5.76 27.99
C GLY A 22 -44.86 6.76 29.13
N GLN A 23 -44.46 7.99 28.91
CA GLN A 23 -44.91 9.15 29.69
C GLN A 23 -45.68 10.07 28.77
N SER A 24 -46.92 10.28 29.19
CA SER A 24 -47.87 11.25 28.64
C SER A 24 -47.44 12.64 29.13
N GLU A 25 -46.93 13.49 28.25
CA GLU A 25 -46.67 14.90 28.56
C GLU A 25 -47.75 15.77 27.91
N THR A 26 -48.34 16.59 28.76
CA THR A 26 -49.32 17.62 28.49
C THR A 26 -48.72 18.74 27.62
N PRO A 27 -49.40 19.30 26.61
CA PRO A 27 -48.84 20.35 25.78
C PRO A 27 -48.73 21.66 26.56
N PRO A 28 -47.60 22.43 26.37
CA PRO A 28 -47.47 23.76 26.95
C PRO A 28 -48.33 24.80 26.20
N PRO A 29 -48.66 25.94 26.86
CA PRO A 29 -49.49 26.97 26.27
C PRO A 29 -48.79 27.71 25.12
N PRO A 30 -49.54 28.37 24.22
CA PRO A 30 -48.98 29.04 23.05
C PRO A 30 -48.10 30.22 23.43
N THR A 31 -46.84 30.19 23.04
CA THR A 31 -45.90 31.30 23.13
C THR A 31 -46.12 32.22 21.94
N GLU A 32 -46.27 33.50 22.22
CA GLU A 32 -46.44 34.60 21.26
C GLU A 32 -45.32 34.61 20.24
N GLU A 33 -45.70 34.59 18.98
CA GLU A 33 -44.86 34.66 17.80
C GLU A 33 -44.22 36.06 17.70
N LYS A 34 -42.94 36.17 18.16
CA LYS A 34 -42.13 37.30 17.85
C LYS A 34 -41.71 37.21 16.40
N THR A 35 -42.25 38.07 15.56
CA THR A 35 -41.83 38.28 14.18
C THR A 35 -40.36 38.73 14.16
N GLU A 36 -39.44 37.82 13.98
CA GLU A 36 -38.05 38.16 13.65
C GLU A 36 -38.02 38.60 12.18
N THR A 37 -37.67 39.83 11.99
CA THR A 37 -37.40 40.46 10.69
C THR A 37 -36.31 39.63 9.99
N ALA A 38 -36.66 39.04 8.85
CA ALA A 38 -35.71 38.35 7.99
C ALA A 38 -34.58 39.31 7.58
N GLY A 39 -33.44 39.16 8.24
CA GLY A 39 -32.20 39.78 7.81
C GLY A 39 -31.77 39.18 6.47
N THR A 40 -31.60 40.03 5.47
CA THR A 40 -31.00 39.68 4.18
C THR A 40 -29.67 38.94 4.42
N PRO A 41 -29.46 37.72 3.86
CA PRO A 41 -28.16 37.04 3.99
C PRO A 41 -27.07 37.92 3.37
N ALA A 42 -26.05 38.22 4.16
CA ALA A 42 -24.85 38.86 3.62
C ALA A 42 -24.25 37.99 2.48
N PRO A 43 -23.71 38.64 1.43
CA PRO A 43 -23.03 37.88 0.36
C PRO A 43 -21.91 37.06 0.98
N GLN A 44 -21.99 35.72 0.83
CA GLN A 44 -20.88 34.83 1.19
C GLN A 44 -19.75 35.09 0.19
N GLU A 45 -18.61 35.55 0.67
CA GLU A 45 -17.39 35.57 -0.13
C GLU A 45 -17.11 34.16 -0.69
N PRO A 46 -16.63 34.06 -1.96
CA PRO A 46 -16.26 32.78 -2.54
C PRO A 46 -15.19 32.13 -1.66
N GLN A 47 -15.55 31.06 -0.97
CA GLN A 47 -14.57 30.28 -0.21
C GLN A 47 -13.64 29.61 -1.21
N THR A 48 -12.36 29.98 -1.21
CA THR A 48 -11.33 29.26 -1.95
C THR A 48 -11.32 27.82 -1.44
N PRO A 49 -11.37 26.81 -2.32
CA PRO A 49 -11.26 25.43 -1.88
C PRO A 49 -10.00 25.25 -1.03
N PRO A 50 -10.03 24.45 0.02
CA PRO A 50 -8.85 24.16 0.82
C PRO A 50 -7.75 23.56 -0.06
N GLU A 51 -6.50 23.92 0.20
CA GLU A 51 -5.36 23.31 -0.47
C GLU A 51 -5.34 21.79 -0.19
N PRO A 52 -5.03 20.96 -1.21
CA PRO A 52 -4.99 19.52 -1.03
C PRO A 52 -3.92 19.15 -0.01
N THR A 53 -4.23 18.18 0.82
CA THR A 53 -3.29 17.62 1.78
C THR A 53 -2.19 16.81 1.07
N PRO A 54 -1.02 16.60 1.71
CA PRO A 54 0.03 15.75 1.13
C PRO A 54 -0.46 14.34 0.76
N GLU A 55 -1.39 13.80 1.52
CA GLU A 55 -1.99 12.48 1.29
C GLU A 55 -2.88 12.47 0.04
N GLU A 56 -3.66 13.53 -0.17
CA GLU A 56 -4.47 13.70 -1.38
C GLU A 56 -3.62 13.92 -2.63
N LEU A 57 -2.48 14.62 -2.50
CA LEU A 57 -1.53 14.80 -3.60
C LEU A 57 -0.89 13.46 -3.97
N ALA A 58 -0.41 12.68 -3.00
CA ALA A 58 0.17 11.36 -3.23
C ALA A 58 -0.85 10.40 -3.87
N ALA A 59 -2.12 10.43 -3.43
CA ALA A 59 -3.17 9.61 -4.02
C ALA A 59 -3.43 9.97 -5.49
N ARG A 60 -3.41 11.25 -5.85
CA ARG A 60 -3.54 11.71 -7.24
C ARG A 60 -2.36 11.28 -8.10
N GLU A 61 -1.14 11.39 -7.61
CA GLU A 61 0.06 10.94 -8.31
C GLU A 61 -0.01 9.43 -8.63
N ILE A 62 -0.46 8.62 -7.66
CA ILE A 62 -0.66 7.17 -7.87
C ILE A 62 -1.74 6.91 -8.93
N GLU A 63 -2.87 7.61 -8.88
CA GLU A 63 -3.96 7.46 -9.85
C GLU A 63 -3.52 7.86 -11.26
N ASP A 64 -2.80 8.97 -11.39
CA ASP A 64 -2.26 9.46 -12.65
C ASP A 64 -1.27 8.44 -13.24
N LEU A 65 -0.36 7.90 -12.41
CA LEU A 65 0.57 6.86 -12.81
C LEU A 65 -0.16 5.59 -13.28
N LEU A 66 -1.12 5.10 -12.48
CA LEU A 66 -1.93 3.95 -12.84
C LEU A 66 -2.71 4.17 -14.15
N SER A 67 -3.20 5.38 -14.38
CA SER A 67 -3.93 5.72 -15.59
C SER A 67 -3.04 5.77 -16.83
N SER A 68 -1.75 6.06 -16.66
CA SER A 68 -0.78 6.13 -17.76
C SER A 68 -0.30 4.75 -18.24
N LEU A 69 -0.39 3.71 -17.39
CA LEU A 69 0.07 2.37 -17.72
C LEU A 69 -0.90 1.61 -18.62
N THR A 70 -0.37 0.85 -19.57
CA THR A 70 -1.09 -0.16 -20.34
C THR A 70 -1.51 -1.33 -19.46
N LEU A 71 -2.35 -2.23 -19.99
CA LEU A 71 -2.73 -3.45 -19.26
C LEU A 71 -1.53 -4.37 -19.06
N GLU A 72 -0.68 -4.51 -20.07
CA GLU A 72 0.54 -5.32 -20.05
C GLU A 72 1.50 -4.83 -18.95
N GLU A 73 1.75 -3.53 -18.89
CA GLU A 73 2.58 -2.92 -17.86
C GLU A 73 1.99 -3.14 -16.46
N LYS A 74 0.69 -2.93 -16.28
CA LYS A 74 0.00 -3.20 -15.00
C LYS A 74 0.15 -4.66 -14.57
N VAL A 75 0.00 -5.60 -15.51
CA VAL A 75 0.18 -7.03 -15.23
C VAL A 75 1.63 -7.34 -14.88
N GLY A 76 2.60 -6.77 -15.63
CA GLY A 76 4.03 -6.93 -15.36
C GLY A 76 4.43 -6.47 -13.96
N GLN A 77 3.88 -5.33 -13.50
CA GLN A 77 4.12 -4.79 -12.16
C GLN A 77 3.67 -5.72 -11.01
N LEU A 78 2.80 -6.69 -11.26
CA LEU A 78 2.40 -7.68 -10.25
C LEU A 78 3.42 -8.82 -10.09
N PHE A 79 4.43 -8.91 -10.97
CA PHE A 79 5.42 -9.97 -10.92
C PHE A 79 6.67 -9.53 -10.15
N PHE A 80 6.91 -10.22 -9.04
CA PHE A 80 8.13 -10.17 -8.24
C PHE A 80 8.85 -11.50 -8.43
N VAL A 81 9.83 -11.52 -9.30
CA VAL A 81 10.42 -12.76 -9.82
C VAL A 81 11.87 -12.92 -9.41
N ARG A 82 12.39 -14.15 -9.50
CA ARG A 82 13.80 -14.41 -9.30
C ARG A 82 14.62 -13.79 -10.43
N VAL A 83 15.79 -13.19 -10.09
CA VAL A 83 16.73 -12.67 -11.09
C VAL A 83 17.09 -13.79 -12.09
N PRO A 84 16.90 -13.60 -13.40
CA PRO A 84 17.28 -14.57 -14.41
C PRO A 84 18.81 -14.72 -14.51
N ALA A 85 19.28 -15.86 -15.04
CA ALA A 85 20.72 -16.10 -15.17
C ALA A 85 21.38 -15.25 -16.28
N ALA A 86 20.58 -14.81 -17.23
CA ALA A 86 20.97 -13.94 -18.34
C ALA A 86 19.84 -12.95 -18.57
N GLU A 87 20.13 -11.86 -19.25
CA GLU A 87 19.15 -10.88 -19.74
C GLU A 87 18.36 -10.13 -18.65
N ALA A 88 18.86 -10.12 -17.40
CA ALA A 88 18.18 -9.50 -16.26
C ALA A 88 17.82 -8.03 -16.48
N VAL A 89 18.57 -7.28 -17.26
CA VAL A 89 18.28 -5.87 -17.58
C VAL A 89 17.17 -5.78 -18.64
N SER A 90 17.27 -6.57 -19.72
CA SER A 90 16.28 -6.54 -20.81
C SER A 90 14.93 -7.14 -20.39
N ASP A 91 14.92 -8.13 -19.49
CA ASP A 91 13.70 -8.75 -18.99
C ASP A 91 12.83 -7.77 -18.19
N VAL A 92 13.44 -6.78 -17.53
CA VAL A 92 12.71 -5.72 -16.83
C VAL A 92 11.72 -5.03 -17.76
N SER A 93 12.19 -4.55 -18.90
CA SER A 93 11.35 -3.84 -19.88
C SER A 93 10.56 -4.78 -20.80
N THR A 94 11.08 -6.00 -21.07
CA THR A 94 10.34 -6.96 -21.91
C THR A 94 9.05 -7.44 -21.24
N TYR A 95 9.09 -7.59 -19.91
CA TYR A 95 7.96 -8.10 -19.12
C TYR A 95 7.37 -7.07 -18.16
N HIS A 96 7.88 -5.82 -18.16
CA HIS A 96 7.43 -4.73 -17.29
C HIS A 96 7.44 -5.10 -15.80
N LEU A 97 8.52 -5.78 -15.35
CA LEU A 97 8.58 -6.44 -14.05
C LEU A 97 8.50 -5.48 -12.86
N GLY A 98 7.68 -5.80 -11.87
CA GLY A 98 7.55 -5.05 -10.63
C GLY A 98 8.69 -5.27 -9.64
N GLY A 99 9.47 -6.35 -9.77
CA GLY A 99 10.60 -6.55 -8.87
C GLY A 99 11.40 -7.82 -9.09
N TYR A 100 12.59 -7.83 -8.45
CA TYR A 100 13.47 -8.99 -8.39
C TYR A 100 13.72 -9.44 -6.96
N ILE A 101 13.67 -10.78 -6.74
CA ILE A 101 14.14 -11.41 -5.51
C ILE A 101 15.52 -12.05 -5.79
N LEU A 102 16.49 -11.71 -4.94
CA LEU A 102 17.86 -12.19 -5.03
C LEU A 102 18.07 -13.45 -4.20
N PHE A 103 18.80 -14.39 -4.77
CA PHE A 103 19.23 -15.62 -4.12
C PHE A 103 20.75 -15.66 -3.97
N GLY A 104 21.29 -16.68 -3.29
CA GLY A 104 22.72 -16.80 -3.04
C GLY A 104 23.61 -16.81 -4.30
N ARG A 105 23.11 -17.24 -5.47
CA ARG A 105 23.84 -17.15 -6.73
C ARG A 105 23.96 -15.72 -7.24
N ASP A 106 22.94 -14.89 -6.96
CA ASP A 106 22.86 -13.53 -7.45
C ASP A 106 23.78 -12.57 -6.66
N MET A 107 24.33 -13.09 -5.54
CA MET A 107 25.38 -12.46 -4.74
C MET A 107 26.79 -12.82 -5.21
N LYS A 108 26.92 -13.53 -6.36
CA LYS A 108 28.20 -14.02 -6.90
C LYS A 108 28.34 -13.69 -8.38
N ASP A 109 29.60 -13.55 -8.81
CA ASP A 109 29.94 -13.45 -10.22
C ASP A 109 29.88 -14.83 -10.93
N ALA A 110 30.15 -14.83 -12.22
CA ALA A 110 30.18 -16.07 -13.04
C ALA A 110 31.25 -17.07 -12.60
N ALA A 111 32.30 -16.63 -11.89
CA ALA A 111 33.32 -17.51 -11.32
C ALA A 111 32.95 -18.06 -9.94
N GLY A 112 31.79 -17.65 -9.39
CA GLY A 112 31.33 -18.03 -8.06
C GLY A 112 31.93 -17.21 -6.93
N THR A 113 32.63 -16.11 -7.24
CA THR A 113 33.21 -15.19 -6.27
C THR A 113 32.13 -14.25 -5.74
N TRP A 114 32.15 -13.98 -4.44
CA TRP A 114 31.22 -13.03 -3.83
C TRP A 114 31.38 -11.61 -4.39
N LEU A 115 30.28 -11.00 -4.80
CA LEU A 115 30.24 -9.62 -5.25
C LEU A 115 30.59 -8.66 -4.10
N THR A 116 31.26 -7.55 -4.45
CA THR A 116 31.40 -6.42 -3.52
C THR A 116 30.10 -5.62 -3.44
N ALA A 117 30.00 -4.74 -2.45
CA ALA A 117 28.84 -3.84 -2.32
C ALA A 117 28.65 -2.98 -3.58
N GLU A 118 29.73 -2.48 -4.16
CA GLU A 118 29.71 -1.66 -5.39
C GLU A 118 29.20 -2.47 -6.59
N GLN A 119 29.65 -3.72 -6.74
CA GLN A 119 29.22 -4.58 -7.84
C GLN A 119 27.75 -4.94 -7.72
N LEU A 120 27.27 -5.29 -6.51
CA LEU A 120 25.85 -5.57 -6.28
C LEU A 120 25.00 -4.31 -6.51
N SER A 121 25.45 -3.16 -6.03
CA SER A 121 24.80 -1.87 -6.26
C SER A 121 24.70 -1.54 -7.74
N ALA A 122 25.77 -1.78 -8.51
CA ALA A 122 25.78 -1.54 -9.96
C ALA A 122 24.75 -2.42 -10.69
N ASN A 123 24.63 -3.70 -10.31
CA ASN A 123 23.60 -4.59 -10.87
C ASN A 123 22.20 -4.06 -10.59
N ILE A 124 21.93 -3.71 -9.33
CA ILE A 124 20.62 -3.16 -8.90
C ILE A 124 20.33 -1.85 -9.64
N SER A 125 21.32 -0.96 -9.75
CA SER A 125 21.13 0.30 -10.48
C SER A 125 20.77 0.06 -11.95
N GLY A 126 21.41 -0.91 -12.62
CA GLY A 126 21.08 -1.24 -14.00
C GLY A 126 19.63 -1.71 -14.18
N TRP A 127 19.09 -2.47 -13.22
CA TRP A 127 17.68 -2.88 -13.24
C TRP A 127 16.73 -1.71 -12.95
N GLN A 128 17.09 -0.85 -12.00
CA GLN A 128 16.33 0.36 -11.68
C GLN A 128 16.28 1.34 -12.86
N ASP A 129 17.41 1.51 -13.55
CA ASP A 129 17.49 2.38 -14.74
C ASP A 129 16.60 1.83 -15.87
N ALA A 130 16.57 0.50 -16.05
CA ALA A 130 15.70 -0.13 -17.03
C ALA A 130 14.20 0.07 -16.68
N ALA A 131 13.83 -0.10 -15.41
CA ALA A 131 12.47 0.10 -14.94
C ALA A 131 12.03 1.58 -15.07
N ALA A 132 12.91 2.51 -14.72
CA ALA A 132 12.65 3.94 -14.85
C ALA A 132 12.48 4.36 -16.31
N ALA A 133 13.21 3.74 -17.24
CA ALA A 133 13.08 4.00 -18.67
C ALA A 133 11.80 3.36 -19.29
N ASP A 134 11.31 2.28 -18.71
CA ASP A 134 10.14 1.52 -19.17
C ASP A 134 8.84 2.13 -18.63
N THR A 135 8.50 1.87 -17.39
CA THR A 135 7.23 2.28 -16.76
C THR A 135 7.34 3.54 -15.90
N GLY A 136 8.56 3.98 -15.60
CA GLY A 136 8.81 5.05 -14.63
C GLY A 136 8.66 4.60 -13.17
N ILE A 137 8.34 3.32 -12.92
CA ILE A 137 8.15 2.77 -11.58
C ILE A 137 9.40 2.05 -11.12
N PRO A 138 10.00 2.44 -9.98
CA PRO A 138 11.15 1.72 -9.42
C PRO A 138 10.78 0.28 -9.06
N MET A 139 11.70 -0.66 -9.37
CA MET A 139 11.52 -2.06 -9.02
C MET A 139 11.60 -2.30 -7.51
N LEU A 140 10.83 -3.23 -7.01
CA LEU A 140 11.06 -3.83 -5.70
C LEU A 140 12.28 -4.76 -5.78
N ILE A 141 13.24 -4.57 -4.89
CA ILE A 141 14.38 -5.48 -4.73
C ILE A 141 14.26 -6.15 -3.37
N GLY A 142 14.16 -7.45 -3.38
CA GLY A 142 14.02 -8.26 -2.17
C GLY A 142 15.07 -9.35 -2.08
N VAL A 143 15.18 -9.90 -0.90
CA VAL A 143 16.07 -11.01 -0.59
C VAL A 143 15.41 -11.94 0.42
N ASP A 144 15.66 -13.22 0.26
CA ASP A 144 15.22 -14.24 1.21
C ASP A 144 16.27 -14.38 2.33
N GLU A 145 16.03 -13.71 3.44
CA GLU A 145 16.95 -13.63 4.59
C GLU A 145 16.23 -14.05 5.87
N GLU A 146 16.13 -15.36 6.11
CA GLU A 146 15.40 -15.93 7.24
C GLU A 146 16.29 -16.20 8.47
N GLY A 147 17.60 -16.12 8.30
CA GLY A 147 18.57 -16.58 9.28
C GLY A 147 18.81 -18.10 9.21
N GLY A 148 19.65 -18.63 10.09
CA GLY A 148 20.02 -20.05 10.07
C GLY A 148 20.68 -20.45 8.75
N THR A 149 20.07 -21.38 8.01
CA THR A 149 20.57 -21.86 6.70
C THR A 149 20.09 -21.04 5.51
N VAL A 150 19.06 -20.23 5.70
CA VAL A 150 18.50 -19.36 4.66
C VAL A 150 19.02 -17.94 4.86
N VAL A 151 20.19 -17.68 4.30
CA VAL A 151 20.88 -16.40 4.34
C VAL A 151 21.44 -16.08 2.95
N ARG A 152 21.43 -14.81 2.56
CA ARG A 152 21.92 -14.34 1.26
C ARG A 152 22.88 -13.18 1.43
N VAL A 153 22.38 -12.08 1.96
CA VAL A 153 23.16 -10.88 2.23
C VAL A 153 24.18 -11.16 3.33
N SER A 154 23.73 -11.72 4.47
CA SER A 154 24.60 -12.03 5.61
C SER A 154 25.62 -13.14 5.33
N ALA A 155 25.42 -13.95 4.29
CA ALA A 155 26.39 -14.93 3.85
C ALA A 155 27.53 -14.34 3.00
N ASN A 156 27.39 -13.12 2.48
CA ASN A 156 28.39 -12.47 1.67
C ASN A 156 29.37 -11.65 2.54
N PRO A 157 30.64 -12.09 2.69
CA PRO A 157 31.59 -11.43 3.57
C PRO A 157 32.04 -10.03 3.07
N ASN A 158 31.71 -9.66 1.83
CA ASN A 158 32.11 -8.39 1.25
C ASN A 158 31.07 -7.26 1.52
N LEU A 159 29.98 -7.56 2.21
CA LEU A 159 28.92 -6.60 2.50
C LEU A 159 28.93 -6.09 3.95
N TRP A 160 29.89 -6.54 4.78
CA TRP A 160 30.05 -6.19 6.21
C TRP A 160 31.40 -5.55 6.48
#